data_1edf4aebb9b04883f9eff629e3fc7c45
#
_entry.id   1edf4aebb9b04883f9eff629e3fc7c45
#
_cell.length_a   1.000
_cell.length_b   1.000
_cell.length_c   1.000
_cell.angle_alpha   90.00
_cell.angle_beta   90.00
_cell.angle_gamma   90.00
#
_symmetry.space_group_name_H-M   'P 1'
#
loop_
_entity.id
_entity.type
_entity.pdbx_description
1 polymer ?
#
loop_
_entity_poly.entity_id
_entity_poly.type
_entity_poly.pdbx_seq_one_letter_code
_entity_poly.pdbx_strand_id
1 'polypeptide(L)'
;MNIFENPVLARGLAIAAAGVVVGLLLSFGRGIVRLVWKYKQEAATVPVEEILPAMALAVTPITKAFYAIIVATVLLQRNFTSGELSIVSTFACGAFALVAVVQGAVAAKLINTPTAKDGLIGSFQFKMGILGGIETLAIFALVGIIVFSARLSA
;
A
#
# COMPACT_ATOMS: atom_id res chain seq x y z
N MET A 1 -6.84 -28.19 -10.63
CA MET A 1 -5.38 -28.14 -10.40
C MET A 1 -5.17 -27.57 -9.01
N ASN A 2 -4.54 -28.30 -8.12
CA ASN A 2 -4.39 -27.88 -6.73
C ASN A 2 -3.23 -26.87 -6.67
N ILE A 3 -3.51 -25.65 -6.25
CA ILE A 3 -2.56 -24.52 -6.23
C ILE A 3 -1.29 -24.87 -5.44
N PHE A 4 -1.44 -25.69 -4.41
CA PHE A 4 -0.33 -26.14 -3.55
C PHE A 4 0.56 -27.22 -4.17
N GLU A 5 0.14 -27.81 -5.29
CA GLU A 5 0.91 -28.83 -6.01
C GLU A 5 1.87 -28.23 -7.03
N ASN A 6 1.74 -26.91 -7.34
CA ASN A 6 2.69 -26.23 -8.21
C ASN A 6 3.70 -25.41 -7.38
N PRO A 7 4.92 -25.94 -7.19
CA PRO A 7 5.92 -25.28 -6.31
C PRO A 7 6.34 -23.91 -6.81
N VAL A 8 6.21 -23.65 -8.11
CA VAL A 8 6.58 -22.38 -8.72
C VAL A 8 5.53 -21.31 -8.40
N LEU A 9 4.25 -21.67 -8.53
CA LEU A 9 3.13 -20.79 -8.19
C LEU A 9 3.17 -20.43 -6.70
N ALA A 10 3.42 -21.43 -5.84
CA ALA A 10 3.53 -21.23 -4.41
C ALA A 10 4.69 -20.26 -4.05
N ARG A 11 5.85 -20.38 -4.70
CA ARG A 11 6.99 -19.48 -4.51
C ARG A 11 6.68 -18.06 -4.99
N GLY A 12 6.08 -17.89 -6.16
CA GLY A 12 5.71 -16.59 -6.69
C GLY A 12 4.72 -15.85 -5.77
N LEU A 13 3.70 -16.55 -5.29
CA LEU A 13 2.74 -16.01 -4.34
C LEU A 13 3.38 -15.66 -3.01
N ALA A 14 4.30 -16.51 -2.50
CA ALA A 14 5.03 -16.23 -1.26
C ALA A 14 5.89 -14.97 -1.37
N ILE A 15 6.60 -14.78 -2.50
CA ILE A 15 7.40 -13.58 -2.73
C ILE A 15 6.52 -12.33 -2.81
N ALA A 16 5.42 -12.39 -3.56
CA ALA A 16 4.48 -11.28 -3.68
C ALA A 16 3.86 -10.93 -2.31
N ALA A 17 3.42 -11.92 -1.55
CA ALA A 17 2.86 -11.74 -0.22
C ALA A 17 3.88 -11.17 0.76
N ALA A 18 5.10 -11.70 0.78
CA ALA A 18 6.17 -11.20 1.65
C ALA A 18 6.51 -9.74 1.37
N GLY A 19 6.64 -9.34 0.10
CA GLY A 19 6.93 -7.95 -0.26
C GLY A 19 5.81 -7.00 0.14
N VAL A 20 4.56 -7.40 -0.05
CA VAL A 20 3.42 -6.58 0.38
C VAL A 20 3.37 -6.47 1.90
N VAL A 21 3.58 -7.56 2.64
CA VAL A 21 3.62 -7.55 4.10
C VAL A 21 4.74 -6.65 4.61
N VAL A 22 5.96 -6.74 4.04
CA VAL A 22 7.06 -5.85 4.39
C VAL A 22 6.74 -4.39 4.08
N GLY A 23 6.20 -4.10 2.90
CA GLY A 23 5.76 -2.75 2.53
C GLY A 23 4.70 -2.19 3.47
N LEU A 24 3.73 -3.01 3.86
CA LEU A 24 2.68 -2.65 4.82
C LEU A 24 3.25 -2.43 6.23
N LEU A 25 4.12 -3.31 6.71
CA LEU A 25 4.75 -3.16 8.03
C LEU A 25 5.58 -1.88 8.11
N LEU A 26 6.34 -1.57 7.06
CA LEU A 26 7.16 -0.36 7.03
C LEU A 26 6.33 0.92 6.94
N SER A 27 5.25 0.92 6.17
CA SER A 27 4.42 2.11 5.96
C SER A 27 3.38 2.30 7.06
N PHE A 28 2.66 1.26 7.41
CA PHE A 28 1.65 1.28 8.46
C PHE A 28 2.29 1.40 9.85
N GLY A 29 3.37 0.67 10.10
CA GLY A 29 4.12 0.78 11.34
C GLY A 29 4.63 2.19 11.58
N ARG A 30 5.18 2.87 10.56
CA ARG A 30 5.59 4.27 10.67
C ARG A 30 4.42 5.22 10.98
N GLY A 31 3.29 5.04 10.32
CA GLY A 31 2.08 5.83 10.56
C GLY A 31 1.58 5.66 11.99
N ILE A 32 1.45 4.42 12.44
CA ILE A 32 0.99 4.10 13.81
C ILE A 32 1.99 4.58 14.87
N VAL A 33 3.28 4.31 14.70
CA VAL A 33 4.30 4.78 15.65
C VAL A 33 4.27 6.31 15.78
N ARG A 34 4.14 7.04 14.68
CA ARG A 34 4.01 8.50 14.70
C ARG A 34 2.73 8.96 15.37
N LEU A 35 1.63 8.27 15.10
CA LEU A 35 0.34 8.55 15.75
C LEU A 35 0.46 8.37 17.27
N VAL A 36 0.98 7.22 17.72
CA VAL A 36 1.17 6.91 19.13
C VAL A 36 2.12 7.91 19.80
N TRP A 37 3.22 8.28 19.12
CA TRP A 37 4.18 9.28 19.64
C TRP A 37 3.55 10.64 19.82
N LYS A 38 2.82 11.11 18.81
CA LYS A 38 2.10 12.39 18.88
C LYS A 38 1.15 12.41 20.08
N TYR A 39 0.34 11.36 20.22
CA TYR A 39 -0.66 11.29 21.30
C TYR A 39 -0.04 11.04 22.67
N LYS A 40 1.09 10.35 22.77
CA LYS A 40 1.79 10.17 24.04
C LYS A 40 2.40 11.47 24.56
N GLN A 41 2.87 12.34 23.69
CA GLN A 41 3.43 13.63 24.07
C GLN A 41 2.35 14.68 24.35
N GLU A 42 1.21 14.61 23.69
CA GLU A 42 0.13 15.58 23.76
C GLU A 42 -1.10 15.05 24.54
N ALA A 43 -0.97 13.94 25.25
CA ALA A 43 -2.05 13.08 25.76
C ALA A 43 -3.13 13.75 26.62
N ALA A 44 -2.93 15.00 27.06
CA ALA A 44 -3.92 15.73 27.85
C ALA A 44 -4.76 16.73 27.06
N THR A 45 -4.46 17.00 25.78
CA THR A 45 -4.99 18.19 25.08
C THR A 45 -5.41 17.98 23.63
N VAL A 46 -5.30 16.76 23.06
CA VAL A 46 -5.63 16.56 21.63
C VAL A 46 -7.14 16.47 21.47
N PRO A 47 -7.78 17.35 20.70
CA PRO A 47 -9.19 17.25 20.40
C PRO A 47 -9.50 15.96 19.65
N VAL A 48 -10.57 15.26 20.02
CA VAL A 48 -11.05 14.04 19.33
C VAL A 48 -11.21 14.26 17.82
N GLU A 49 -11.52 15.48 17.44
CA GLU A 49 -11.70 15.93 16.06
C GLU A 49 -10.40 15.78 15.21
N GLU A 50 -9.23 15.77 15.83
CA GLU A 50 -7.95 15.54 15.13
C GLU A 50 -7.57 14.06 15.07
N ILE A 51 -8.10 13.23 15.96
CA ILE A 51 -7.76 11.80 16.05
C ILE A 51 -8.22 11.05 14.80
N LEU A 52 -9.50 11.19 14.43
CA LEU A 52 -10.07 10.50 13.28
C LEU A 52 -9.36 10.82 11.95
N PRO A 53 -9.11 12.09 11.61
CA PRO A 53 -8.30 12.43 10.45
C PRO A 53 -6.90 11.82 10.47
N ALA A 54 -6.22 11.85 11.60
CA ALA A 54 -4.87 11.28 11.73
C ALA A 54 -4.88 9.75 11.57
N MET A 55 -5.87 9.06 12.13
CA MET A 55 -6.07 7.62 11.93
C MET A 55 -6.35 7.29 10.45
N ALA A 56 -7.23 8.05 9.79
CA ALA A 56 -7.52 7.86 8.38
C ALA A 56 -6.25 7.98 7.52
N LEU A 57 -5.40 8.97 7.80
CA LEU A 57 -4.11 9.12 7.11
C LEU A 57 -3.16 7.94 7.38
N ALA A 58 -3.13 7.43 8.62
CA ALA A 58 -2.25 6.32 9.00
C ALA A 58 -2.62 5.00 8.34
N VAL A 59 -3.92 4.77 8.06
CA VAL A 59 -4.39 3.49 7.49
C VAL A 59 -4.41 3.45 5.97
N THR A 60 -4.22 4.57 5.29
CA THR A 60 -4.23 4.62 3.81
C THR A 60 -3.30 3.61 3.12
N PRO A 61 -2.10 3.25 3.65
CA PRO A 61 -1.25 2.25 3.01
C PRO A 61 -1.85 0.83 2.96
N ILE A 62 -2.88 0.53 3.77
CA ILE A 62 -3.52 -0.79 3.81
C ILE A 62 -4.17 -1.16 2.46
N THR A 63 -4.58 -0.18 1.66
CA THR A 63 -5.16 -0.42 0.33
C THR A 63 -4.25 -1.26 -0.58
N LYS A 64 -2.92 -1.24 -0.35
CA LYS A 64 -1.96 -2.05 -1.11
C LYS A 64 -2.16 -3.55 -0.90
N ALA A 65 -2.70 -3.96 0.25
CA ALA A 65 -3.06 -5.36 0.50
C ALA A 65 -4.17 -5.83 -0.46
N PHE A 66 -5.16 -4.98 -0.74
CA PHE A 66 -6.22 -5.30 -1.70
C PHE A 66 -5.66 -5.46 -3.11
N TYR A 67 -4.74 -4.58 -3.53
CA TYR A 67 -4.11 -4.70 -4.84
C TYR A 67 -3.27 -5.96 -4.97
N ALA A 68 -2.58 -6.35 -3.91
CA ALA A 68 -1.84 -7.60 -3.87
C ALA A 68 -2.76 -8.83 -4.02
N ILE A 69 -3.92 -8.82 -3.37
CA ILE A 69 -4.93 -9.88 -3.52
C ILE A 69 -5.43 -9.95 -4.97
N ILE A 70 -5.72 -8.81 -5.60
CA ILE A 70 -6.14 -8.76 -7.00
C ILE A 70 -5.06 -9.34 -7.90
N VAL A 71 -3.80 -8.93 -7.74
CA VAL A 71 -2.69 -9.47 -8.53
C VAL A 71 -2.53 -10.97 -8.30
N ALA A 72 -2.56 -11.44 -7.05
CA ALA A 72 -2.47 -12.86 -6.74
C ALA A 72 -3.59 -13.65 -7.45
N THR A 73 -4.82 -13.13 -7.43
CA THR A 73 -5.96 -13.76 -8.11
C THR A 73 -5.73 -13.84 -9.63
N VAL A 74 -5.22 -12.78 -10.24
CA VAL A 74 -4.92 -12.76 -11.68
C VAL A 74 -3.80 -13.76 -12.01
N LEU A 75 -2.74 -13.81 -11.20
CA LEU A 75 -1.64 -14.75 -11.42
C LEU A 75 -2.09 -16.22 -11.30
N LEU A 76 -3.04 -16.52 -10.40
CA LEU A 76 -3.60 -17.86 -10.23
C LEU A 76 -4.42 -18.34 -11.44
N GLN A 77 -4.99 -17.41 -12.19
CA GLN A 77 -5.85 -17.72 -13.35
C GLN A 77 -5.06 -17.91 -14.66
N ARG A 78 -3.74 -17.70 -14.64
CA ARG A 78 -2.91 -17.72 -15.84
C ARG A 78 -1.89 -18.84 -15.82
N ASN A 79 -1.57 -19.34 -17.00
CA ASN A 79 -0.52 -20.33 -17.20
C ASN A 79 0.81 -19.63 -17.45
N PHE A 80 1.62 -19.49 -16.41
CA PHE A 80 2.96 -18.94 -16.52
C PHE A 80 4.03 -20.03 -16.50
N THR A 81 5.11 -19.79 -17.21
CA THR A 81 6.37 -20.48 -16.95
C THR A 81 6.96 -20.00 -15.61
N SER A 82 7.90 -20.75 -15.06
CA SER A 82 8.56 -20.40 -13.79
C SER A 82 9.25 -19.04 -13.83
N GLY A 83 9.90 -18.71 -14.96
CA GLY A 83 10.60 -17.45 -15.14
C GLY A 83 9.64 -16.26 -15.20
N GLU A 84 8.58 -16.37 -15.98
CA GLU A 84 7.57 -15.33 -16.15
C GLU A 84 6.85 -15.02 -14.82
N LEU A 85 6.46 -16.05 -14.07
CA LEU A 85 5.82 -15.87 -12.77
C LEU A 85 6.75 -15.14 -11.79
N SER A 86 8.04 -15.50 -11.78
CA SER A 86 9.04 -14.84 -10.94
C SER A 86 9.20 -13.36 -11.29
N ILE A 87 9.27 -13.02 -12.59
CA ILE A 87 9.39 -11.64 -13.05
C ILE A 87 8.17 -10.83 -12.66
N VAL A 88 6.96 -11.31 -12.97
CA VAL A 88 5.71 -10.59 -12.66
C VAL A 88 5.53 -10.41 -11.16
N SER A 89 5.79 -11.45 -10.36
CA SER A 89 5.66 -11.40 -8.90
C SER A 89 6.65 -10.41 -8.29
N THR A 90 7.91 -10.42 -8.75
CA THR A 90 8.94 -9.50 -8.27
C THR A 90 8.61 -8.06 -8.62
N PHE A 91 8.15 -7.81 -9.84
CA PHE A 91 7.75 -6.47 -10.28
C PHE A 91 6.54 -5.96 -9.48
N ALA A 92 5.51 -6.78 -9.29
CA ALA A 92 4.33 -6.43 -8.49
C ALA A 92 4.70 -6.11 -7.04
N CYS A 93 5.52 -6.97 -6.43
CA CYS A 93 6.03 -6.79 -5.09
C CYS A 93 6.79 -5.46 -4.95
N GLY A 94 7.73 -5.21 -5.85
CA GLY A 94 8.55 -4.00 -5.83
C GLY A 94 7.71 -2.72 -6.02
N ALA A 95 6.79 -2.72 -6.97
CA ALA A 95 5.93 -1.57 -7.26
C ALA A 95 5.03 -1.22 -6.06
N PHE A 96 4.33 -2.20 -5.50
CA PHE A 96 3.43 -1.94 -4.37
C PHE A 96 4.19 -1.61 -3.09
N ALA A 97 5.32 -2.27 -2.82
CA ALA A 97 6.17 -1.95 -1.68
C ALA A 97 6.70 -0.51 -1.77
N LEU A 98 7.18 -0.09 -2.94
CA LEU A 98 7.66 1.27 -3.16
C LEU A 98 6.56 2.31 -2.92
N VAL A 99 5.39 2.13 -3.53
CA VAL A 99 4.27 3.05 -3.35
C VAL A 99 3.81 3.08 -1.90
N ALA A 100 3.73 1.92 -1.22
CA ALA A 100 3.37 1.84 0.19
C ALA A 100 4.36 2.60 1.09
N VAL A 101 5.67 2.46 0.84
CA VAL A 101 6.71 3.18 1.60
C VAL A 101 6.62 4.69 1.39
N VAL A 102 6.45 5.14 0.15
CA VAL A 102 6.29 6.57 -0.18
C VAL A 102 5.02 7.12 0.48
N GLN A 103 3.90 6.44 0.33
CA GLN A 103 2.63 6.86 0.92
C GLN A 103 2.70 6.90 2.45
N GLY A 104 3.31 5.91 3.08
CA GLY A 104 3.51 5.87 4.52
C GLY A 104 4.41 7.01 5.03
N ALA A 105 5.47 7.34 4.28
CA ALA A 105 6.34 8.46 4.62
C ALA A 105 5.63 9.82 4.51
N VAL A 106 4.81 10.00 3.47
CA VAL A 106 4.00 11.21 3.29
C VAL A 106 2.91 11.29 4.36
N ALA A 107 2.19 10.19 4.61
CA ALA A 107 1.18 10.14 5.67
C ALA A 107 1.75 10.53 7.04
N ALA A 108 2.94 10.01 7.39
CA ALA A 108 3.61 10.35 8.64
C ALA A 108 3.95 11.85 8.76
N LYS A 109 4.31 12.50 7.65
CA LYS A 109 4.52 13.96 7.63
C LYS A 109 3.19 14.72 7.80
N LEU A 110 2.15 14.29 7.09
CA LEU A 110 0.85 14.94 7.11
C LEU A 110 0.16 14.82 8.48
N ILE A 111 0.36 13.72 9.20
CA ILE A 111 -0.12 13.53 10.57
C ILE A 111 0.48 14.57 11.52
N ASN A 112 1.77 14.89 11.36
CA ASN A 112 2.46 15.85 12.21
C ASN A 112 2.14 17.32 11.84
N THR A 113 1.53 17.57 10.70
CA THR A 113 1.13 18.92 10.28
C THR A 113 -0.24 19.24 10.86
N PRO A 114 -0.42 20.34 11.58
CA PRO A 114 -1.73 20.75 12.07
C PRO A 114 -2.77 20.77 10.95
N THR A 115 -3.99 20.39 11.28
CA THR A 115 -5.09 20.47 10.31
C THR A 115 -5.65 21.88 10.33
N ALA A 116 -5.58 22.57 9.20
CA ALA A 116 -6.18 23.88 9.06
C ALA A 116 -7.70 23.80 9.15
N LYS A 117 -8.30 24.62 9.98
CA LYS A 117 -9.77 24.74 10.07
C LYS A 117 -10.32 25.58 8.92
N ASP A 118 -9.56 26.60 8.53
CA ASP A 118 -9.91 27.53 7.47
C ASP A 118 -8.90 27.42 6.32
N GLY A 119 -9.42 27.44 5.10
CA GLY A 119 -8.63 27.35 3.88
C GLY A 119 -8.40 25.92 3.39
N LEU A 120 -8.00 25.83 2.11
CA LEU A 120 -7.78 24.53 1.43
C LEU A 120 -6.47 23.89 1.86
N ILE A 121 -5.40 24.65 1.87
CA ILE A 121 -4.06 24.14 2.17
C ILE A 121 -3.96 23.75 3.65
N GLY A 122 -3.57 22.49 3.89
CA GLY A 122 -3.50 21.95 5.25
C GLY A 122 -4.80 21.37 5.78
N SER A 123 -5.93 21.53 5.06
CA SER A 123 -7.19 20.87 5.42
C SER A 123 -7.06 19.34 5.33
N PHE A 124 -7.97 18.63 5.98
CA PHE A 124 -8.03 17.16 5.89
C PHE A 124 -8.24 16.70 4.45
N GLN A 125 -9.12 17.37 3.70
CA GLN A 125 -9.39 17.07 2.30
C GLN A 125 -8.15 17.21 1.43
N PHE A 126 -7.35 18.25 1.65
CA PHE A 126 -6.09 18.46 0.94
C PHE A 126 -5.08 17.35 1.24
N LYS A 127 -4.94 16.98 2.51
CA LYS A 127 -4.07 15.88 2.94
C LYS A 127 -4.48 14.55 2.30
N MET A 128 -5.79 14.26 2.29
CA MET A 128 -6.32 13.07 1.62
C MET A 128 -6.15 13.13 0.11
N GLY A 129 -6.26 14.29 -0.50
CA GLY A 129 -5.98 14.51 -1.92
C GLY A 129 -4.54 14.17 -2.31
N ILE A 130 -3.55 14.55 -1.49
CA ILE A 130 -2.15 14.18 -1.69
C ILE A 130 -1.97 12.65 -1.64
N LEU A 131 -2.55 12.01 -0.63
CA LEU A 131 -2.45 10.55 -0.50
C LEU A 131 -3.20 9.83 -1.62
N GLY A 132 -4.33 10.37 -2.07
CA GLY A 132 -5.08 9.88 -3.24
C GLY A 132 -4.29 9.99 -4.53
N GLY A 133 -3.51 11.06 -4.71
CA GLY A 133 -2.59 11.19 -5.84
C GLY A 133 -1.51 10.10 -5.84
N ILE A 134 -0.95 9.77 -4.69
CA ILE A 134 0.00 8.66 -4.54
C ILE A 134 -0.72 7.31 -4.79
N GLU A 135 -1.96 7.17 -4.34
CA GLU A 135 -2.78 5.99 -4.57
C GLU A 135 -3.00 5.72 -6.05
N THR A 136 -3.17 6.77 -6.84
CA THR A 136 -3.32 6.68 -8.30
C THR A 136 -2.11 5.99 -8.95
N LEU A 137 -0.90 6.21 -8.45
CA LEU A 137 0.30 5.51 -8.91
C LEU A 137 0.21 3.99 -8.65
N ALA A 138 -0.34 3.58 -7.51
CA ALA A 138 -0.55 2.16 -7.23
C ALA A 138 -1.60 1.53 -8.16
N ILE A 139 -2.64 2.28 -8.50
CA ILE A 139 -3.66 1.83 -9.46
C ILE A 139 -3.03 1.66 -10.85
N PHE A 140 -2.22 2.60 -11.30
CA PHE A 140 -1.50 2.45 -12.58
C PHE A 140 -0.53 1.26 -12.56
N ALA A 141 0.18 1.05 -11.44
CA ALA A 141 1.02 -0.14 -11.29
C ALA A 141 0.18 -1.43 -11.37
N LEU A 142 -0.97 -1.48 -10.72
CA LEU A 142 -1.89 -2.61 -10.78
C LEU A 142 -2.34 -2.91 -12.22
N VAL A 143 -2.82 -1.90 -12.93
CA VAL A 143 -3.25 -2.03 -14.34
C VAL A 143 -2.08 -2.48 -15.20
N GLY A 144 -0.90 -1.88 -15.02
CA GLY A 144 0.31 -2.25 -15.75
C GLY A 144 0.68 -3.72 -15.54
N ILE A 145 0.63 -4.22 -14.30
CA ILE A 145 0.92 -5.61 -13.97
C ILE A 145 -0.10 -6.55 -14.64
N ILE A 146 -1.37 -6.21 -14.62
CA ILE A 146 -2.43 -7.02 -15.24
C ILE A 146 -2.22 -7.09 -16.77
N VAL A 147 -1.96 -5.97 -17.41
CA VAL A 147 -1.73 -5.89 -18.86
C VAL A 147 -0.45 -6.63 -19.24
N PHE A 148 0.64 -6.42 -18.49
CA PHE A 148 1.91 -7.09 -18.73
C PHE A 148 1.78 -8.61 -18.56
N SER A 149 1.12 -9.06 -17.50
CA SER A 149 0.86 -10.49 -17.28
C SER A 149 0.01 -11.12 -18.38
N ALA A 150 -0.92 -10.34 -18.99
CA ALA A 150 -1.70 -10.80 -20.11
C ALA A 150 -0.86 -11.05 -21.37
N ARG A 151 0.18 -10.28 -21.57
CA ARG A 151 1.10 -10.41 -22.72
C ARG A 151 2.05 -11.59 -22.59
N LEU A 152 2.46 -11.92 -21.36
CA LEU A 152 3.36 -13.04 -21.11
C LEU A 152 2.66 -14.39 -21.20
N SER A 153 1.37 -14.44 -20.89
CA SER A 153 0.59 -15.69 -20.87
C SER A 153 -0.15 -15.98 -22.20
N ALA A 154 0.06 -15.17 -23.24
CA ALA A 154 -0.51 -15.34 -24.58
C ALA A 154 0.44 -16.13 -25.48
#